data_312296e727b25d894ffaa68673e8a567
#
_entry.id   312296e727b25d894ffaa68673e8a567
#
_cell.length_a   1.000
_cell.length_b   1.000
_cell.length_c   1.000
_cell.angle_alpha   90.00
_cell.angle_beta   90.00
_cell.angle_gamma   90.00
#
_symmetry.space_group_name_H-M   'P 1'
#
loop_
_entity.id
_entity.type
_entity.pdbx_description
1 polymer ?
#
loop_
_entity_poly.entity_id
_entity_poly.type
_entity_poly.pdbx_seq_one_letter_code
_entity_poly.pdbx_strand_id
1 'polypeptide(L)'
;MSNVVAFLSNKLTLRGTEVAIFDYADYNEKLLGNKSIIITRDYEKIKNEYDVDIQAYNKFQSRFKVCYYQNQEDIDTIVSDNNISHIFIIKAGALDGVISTRCKNIIHCVFTTCQPHGQVYTPIGQSINNLQGTSYPVMPHIVTLPNCDDDLRNELNIPQNPVIFGRYGGKESFDISFVHDAIKSILEVRNDCYFIFMNTNVFYEHKNIIYLPGTSDMIYKRKFINTCDALLHARDRGETFGLTCGEFAICEKPVITYGQSRENEHLLILKEKAVIYNSFDDLFSILKTFTKNKYDMTNNGYMFYNPENVMNIFKNICLI
;
A
#
# COMPACT_ATOMS: atom_id res chain seq x y z
N MET A 1 -22.11 7.74 22.24
CA MET A 1 -21.00 7.01 22.93
C MET A 1 -19.94 6.72 21.86
N SER A 2 -18.67 6.79 22.20
CA SER A 2 -17.59 6.40 21.29
C SER A 2 -17.56 4.88 21.15
N ASN A 3 -17.42 4.37 19.93
CA ASN A 3 -17.28 2.94 19.69
C ASN A 3 -15.88 2.45 20.04
N VAL A 4 -15.76 1.16 20.41
CA VAL A 4 -14.47 0.47 20.41
C VAL A 4 -14.41 -0.37 19.15
N VAL A 5 -13.47 -0.06 18.26
CA VAL A 5 -13.30 -0.74 16.98
C VAL A 5 -11.99 -1.53 17.01
N ALA A 6 -12.05 -2.81 16.75
CA ALA A 6 -10.86 -3.63 16.56
C ALA A 6 -10.44 -3.63 15.08
N PHE A 7 -9.15 -3.60 14.85
CA PHE A 7 -8.53 -3.74 13.51
C PHE A 7 -7.67 -4.99 13.54
N LEU A 8 -8.08 -6.00 12.75
CA LEU A 8 -7.42 -7.30 12.75
C LEU A 8 -6.58 -7.50 11.49
N SER A 9 -5.31 -7.81 11.69
CA SER A 9 -4.42 -8.40 10.70
C SER A 9 -3.88 -9.73 11.19
N ASN A 10 -3.88 -10.74 10.34
CA ASN A 10 -3.38 -12.06 10.67
C ASN A 10 -1.89 -12.04 11.09
N LYS A 11 -1.10 -11.14 10.52
CA LYS A 11 0.30 -10.87 10.86
C LYS A 11 0.67 -9.44 10.49
N LEU A 12 1.67 -8.88 11.15
CA LEU A 12 2.15 -7.53 10.84
C LEU A 12 3.40 -7.60 9.97
N THR A 13 3.34 -6.91 8.84
CA THR A 13 4.36 -6.90 7.79
C THR A 13 4.66 -5.47 7.34
N LEU A 14 5.61 -5.29 6.41
CA LEU A 14 5.86 -3.98 5.77
C LEU A 14 5.00 -3.75 4.52
N ARG A 15 3.94 -4.55 4.32
CA ARG A 15 3.05 -4.43 3.15
C ARG A 15 2.02 -3.32 3.30
N GLY A 16 1.40 -2.96 2.17
CA GLY A 16 0.35 -1.94 2.12
C GLY A 16 -0.89 -2.25 2.96
N THR A 17 -1.22 -3.52 3.17
CA THR A 17 -2.34 -3.95 4.03
C THR A 17 -2.16 -3.51 5.48
N GLU A 18 -0.95 -3.64 6.03
CA GLU A 18 -0.66 -3.23 7.40
C GLU A 18 -0.50 -1.71 7.53
N VAL A 19 0.01 -1.04 6.48
CA VAL A 19 -0.05 0.43 6.41
C VAL A 19 -1.50 0.89 6.49
N ALA A 20 -2.40 0.29 5.71
CA ALA A 20 -3.81 0.64 5.72
C ALA A 20 -4.50 0.37 7.07
N ILE A 21 -4.22 -0.77 7.72
CA ILE A 21 -4.75 -1.07 9.06
C ILE A 21 -4.28 0.00 10.07
N PHE A 22 -3.01 0.37 10.02
CA PHE A 22 -2.48 1.42 10.90
C PHE A 22 -3.21 2.75 10.68
N ASP A 23 -3.36 3.17 9.43
CA ASP A 23 -4.01 4.43 9.08
C ASP A 23 -5.49 4.42 9.46
N TYR A 24 -6.23 3.36 9.16
CA TYR A 24 -7.62 3.23 9.59
C TYR A 24 -7.76 3.30 11.12
N ALA A 25 -6.89 2.61 11.87
CA ALA A 25 -6.93 2.62 13.33
C ALA A 25 -6.60 4.01 13.90
N ASP A 26 -5.60 4.68 13.33
CA ASP A 26 -5.14 6.01 13.77
C ASP A 26 -6.20 7.09 13.49
N TYR A 27 -6.76 7.10 12.28
CA TYR A 27 -7.79 8.07 11.91
C TYR A 27 -9.18 7.74 12.47
N ASN A 28 -9.46 6.49 12.83
CA ASN A 28 -10.65 6.15 13.62
C ASN A 28 -10.64 6.85 14.99
N GLU A 29 -9.47 7.00 15.61
CA GLU A 29 -9.33 7.79 16.83
C GLU A 29 -9.33 9.30 16.55
N LYS A 30 -8.50 9.76 15.61
CA LYS A 30 -8.28 11.19 15.36
C LYS A 30 -9.49 11.90 14.76
N LEU A 31 -10.21 11.27 13.83
CA LEU A 31 -11.30 11.90 13.08
C LEU A 31 -12.69 11.47 13.57
N LEU A 32 -12.84 10.24 14.05
CA LEU A 32 -14.16 9.73 14.46
C LEU A 32 -14.33 9.70 15.99
N GLY A 33 -13.28 9.97 16.78
CA GLY A 33 -13.34 9.97 18.23
C GLY A 33 -13.64 8.60 18.87
N ASN A 34 -13.45 7.51 18.13
CA ASN A 34 -13.58 6.15 18.62
C ASN A 34 -12.28 5.69 19.30
N LYS A 35 -12.30 4.51 19.91
CA LYS A 35 -11.11 3.84 20.43
C LYS A 35 -10.71 2.71 19.47
N SER A 36 -9.42 2.57 19.19
CA SER A 36 -8.86 1.52 18.33
C SER A 36 -8.10 0.48 19.14
N ILE A 37 -8.28 -0.79 18.79
CA ILE A 37 -7.53 -1.94 19.32
C ILE A 37 -7.04 -2.77 18.14
N ILE A 38 -5.77 -3.18 18.19
CA ILE A 38 -5.20 -4.06 17.17
C ILE A 38 -5.30 -5.50 17.64
N ILE A 39 -5.74 -6.39 16.75
CA ILE A 39 -5.76 -7.84 16.98
C ILE A 39 -4.86 -8.50 15.94
N THR A 40 -3.88 -9.27 16.39
CA THR A 40 -2.91 -9.96 15.50
C THR A 40 -2.40 -11.25 16.16
N ARG A 41 -1.68 -12.08 15.42
CA ARG A 41 -0.95 -13.21 16.01
C ARG A 41 0.32 -12.74 16.73
N ASP A 42 0.72 -13.48 17.75
CA ASP A 42 1.91 -13.17 18.55
C ASP A 42 3.19 -13.29 17.72
N TYR A 43 3.99 -12.21 17.67
CA TYR A 43 5.26 -12.16 16.95
C TYR A 43 6.17 -13.34 17.29
N GLU A 44 6.36 -13.66 18.58
CA GLU A 44 7.27 -14.71 19.01
C GLU A 44 6.89 -16.11 18.48
N LYS A 45 5.58 -16.31 18.18
CA LYS A 45 5.07 -17.55 17.63
C LYS A 45 5.20 -17.67 16.13
N ILE A 46 5.25 -16.52 15.40
CA ILE A 46 5.18 -16.49 13.94
C ILE A 46 6.37 -15.76 13.29
N LYS A 47 7.39 -15.35 14.04
CA LYS A 47 8.54 -14.55 13.54
C LYS A 47 9.32 -15.18 12.40
N ASN A 48 9.21 -16.50 12.23
CA ASN A 48 9.83 -17.24 11.13
C ASN A 48 8.92 -17.40 9.90
N GLU A 49 7.67 -16.93 9.97
CA GLU A 49 6.79 -16.93 8.81
C GLU A 49 7.21 -15.85 7.80
N TYR A 50 6.91 -16.12 6.54
CA TYR A 50 7.21 -15.21 5.46
C TYR A 50 6.62 -13.81 5.70
N ASP A 51 7.41 -12.76 5.48
CA ASP A 51 7.09 -11.33 5.58
C ASP A 51 6.74 -10.80 6.99
N VAL A 52 6.79 -11.61 8.05
CA VAL A 52 6.64 -11.08 9.41
C VAL A 52 7.80 -10.15 9.74
N ASP A 53 7.50 -8.96 10.24
CA ASP A 53 8.51 -7.93 10.47
C ASP A 53 8.38 -7.27 11.85
N ILE A 54 9.48 -7.27 12.60
CA ILE A 54 9.52 -6.71 13.97
C ILE A 54 9.31 -5.18 13.98
N GLN A 55 9.74 -4.46 12.94
CA GLN A 55 9.52 -3.02 12.87
C GLN A 55 8.03 -2.69 12.79
N ALA A 56 7.26 -3.51 12.03
CA ALA A 56 5.81 -3.38 11.98
C ALA A 56 5.18 -3.61 13.35
N TYR A 57 5.55 -4.70 14.07
CA TYR A 57 5.05 -4.97 15.42
C TYR A 57 5.35 -3.82 16.38
N ASN A 58 6.59 -3.35 16.43
CA ASN A 58 6.99 -2.24 17.28
C ASN A 58 6.21 -0.95 16.99
N LYS A 59 5.98 -0.64 15.70
CA LYS A 59 5.18 0.51 15.28
C LYS A 59 3.75 0.44 15.82
N PHE A 60 3.09 -0.70 15.70
CA PHE A 60 1.71 -0.87 16.20
C PHE A 60 1.66 -0.83 17.73
N GLN A 61 2.57 -1.51 18.42
CA GLN A 61 2.64 -1.53 19.90
C GLN A 61 2.95 -0.15 20.50
N SER A 62 3.74 0.68 19.81
CA SER A 62 4.04 2.03 20.30
C SER A 62 2.83 2.98 20.24
N ARG A 63 1.82 2.65 19.43
CA ARG A 63 0.66 3.54 19.19
C ARG A 63 -0.65 3.01 19.74
N PHE A 64 -0.87 1.70 19.74
CA PHE A 64 -2.15 1.09 20.07
C PHE A 64 -2.05 0.01 21.14
N LYS A 65 -3.18 -0.30 21.78
CA LYS A 65 -3.33 -1.56 22.51
C LYS A 65 -3.34 -2.69 21.48
N VAL A 66 -2.38 -3.64 21.61
CA VAL A 66 -2.29 -4.83 20.77
C VAL A 66 -2.71 -6.05 21.57
N CYS A 67 -3.64 -6.83 21.06
CA CYS A 67 -4.10 -8.10 21.61
C CYS A 67 -3.71 -9.25 20.68
N TYR A 68 -3.37 -10.41 21.23
CA TYR A 68 -2.90 -11.56 20.48
C TYR A 68 -3.91 -12.69 20.49
N TYR A 69 -4.15 -13.30 19.33
CA TYR A 69 -5.01 -14.45 19.15
C TYR A 69 -4.29 -15.64 18.52
N GLN A 70 -4.78 -16.84 18.74
CA GLN A 70 -4.34 -18.07 18.10
C GLN A 70 -5.49 -18.76 17.35
N ASN A 71 -6.72 -18.60 17.85
CA ASN A 71 -7.92 -19.21 17.31
C ASN A 71 -9.11 -18.23 17.43
N GLN A 72 -10.27 -18.63 16.94
CA GLN A 72 -11.48 -17.81 16.97
C GLN A 72 -11.98 -17.52 18.40
N GLU A 73 -11.83 -18.47 19.32
CA GLU A 73 -12.27 -18.28 20.72
C GLU A 73 -11.49 -17.17 21.41
N ASP A 74 -10.19 -17.04 21.09
CA ASP A 74 -9.37 -15.93 21.60
C ASP A 74 -9.91 -14.60 21.06
N ILE A 75 -10.29 -14.53 19.78
CA ILE A 75 -10.87 -13.32 19.18
C ILE A 75 -12.17 -12.94 19.91
N ASP A 76 -13.07 -13.88 20.16
CA ASP A 76 -14.33 -13.64 20.87
C ASP A 76 -14.10 -13.22 22.33
N THR A 77 -13.10 -13.77 22.99
CA THR A 77 -12.68 -13.36 24.34
C THR A 77 -12.15 -11.93 24.33
N ILE A 78 -11.24 -11.60 23.41
CA ILE A 78 -10.71 -10.23 23.25
C ILE A 78 -11.83 -9.24 22.99
N VAL A 79 -12.79 -9.59 22.13
CA VAL A 79 -13.96 -8.75 21.81
C VAL A 79 -14.79 -8.48 23.07
N SER A 80 -15.08 -9.51 23.85
CA SER A 80 -15.88 -9.38 25.09
C SER A 80 -15.17 -8.58 26.17
N ASP A 81 -13.91 -8.88 26.44
CA ASP A 81 -13.12 -8.23 27.51
C ASP A 81 -12.85 -6.75 27.25
N ASN A 82 -12.89 -6.33 26.00
CA ASN A 82 -12.62 -4.97 25.59
C ASN A 82 -13.89 -4.20 25.14
N ASN A 83 -15.08 -4.80 25.25
CA ASN A 83 -16.35 -4.22 24.79
C ASN A 83 -16.27 -3.74 23.32
N ILE A 84 -15.65 -4.52 22.44
CA ILE A 84 -15.48 -4.20 21.03
C ILE A 84 -16.85 -4.33 20.34
N SER A 85 -17.30 -3.26 19.69
CA SER A 85 -18.55 -3.21 18.96
C SER A 85 -18.42 -3.64 17.49
N HIS A 86 -17.26 -3.38 16.89
CA HIS A 86 -16.97 -3.65 15.48
C HIS A 86 -15.56 -4.22 15.35
N ILE A 87 -15.39 -5.19 14.46
CA ILE A 87 -14.09 -5.70 14.06
C ILE A 87 -13.90 -5.53 12.56
N PHE A 88 -12.88 -4.76 12.19
CA PHE A 88 -12.46 -4.53 10.82
C PHE A 88 -11.33 -5.47 10.46
N ILE A 89 -11.53 -6.29 9.42
CA ILE A 89 -10.61 -7.35 9.04
C ILE A 89 -10.21 -7.16 7.58
N ILE A 90 -8.93 -6.87 7.32
CA ILE A 90 -8.39 -6.92 5.95
C ILE A 90 -8.00 -8.35 5.63
N LYS A 91 -8.54 -8.87 4.53
CA LYS A 91 -8.22 -10.21 4.03
C LYS A 91 -8.35 -10.32 2.51
N ALA A 92 -7.93 -11.46 1.96
CA ALA A 92 -8.04 -11.70 0.52
C ALA A 92 -9.48 -11.60 0.00
N GLY A 93 -10.47 -11.97 0.82
CA GLY A 93 -11.90 -11.98 0.51
C GLY A 93 -12.53 -13.35 0.58
N ALA A 94 -11.73 -14.43 0.71
CA ALA A 94 -12.23 -15.78 0.96
C ALA A 94 -12.62 -16.00 2.44
N LEU A 95 -13.54 -16.91 2.66
CA LEU A 95 -13.93 -17.36 4.00
C LEU A 95 -12.81 -18.22 4.58
N ASP A 96 -12.22 -17.75 5.69
CA ASP A 96 -11.07 -18.37 6.36
C ASP A 96 -11.32 -18.67 7.85
N GLY A 97 -12.54 -18.43 8.34
CA GLY A 97 -12.92 -18.62 9.75
C GLY A 97 -12.43 -17.52 10.69
N VAL A 98 -11.64 -16.55 10.22
CA VAL A 98 -11.15 -15.41 11.04
C VAL A 98 -12.23 -14.34 11.11
N ILE A 99 -13.15 -14.49 12.06
CA ILE A 99 -14.27 -13.60 12.36
C ILE A 99 -14.55 -13.64 13.87
N SER A 100 -15.41 -12.74 14.37
CA SER A 100 -15.96 -12.81 15.73
C SER A 100 -17.44 -13.15 15.69
N THR A 101 -17.91 -13.92 16.64
CA THR A 101 -19.35 -14.19 16.86
C THR A 101 -20.00 -13.16 17.79
N ARG A 102 -19.23 -12.25 18.39
CA ARG A 102 -19.63 -11.35 19.47
C ARG A 102 -19.83 -9.90 19.07
N CYS A 103 -19.39 -9.50 17.87
CA CYS A 103 -19.50 -8.13 17.38
C CYS A 103 -19.79 -8.07 15.89
N LYS A 104 -20.02 -6.87 15.35
CA LYS A 104 -20.21 -6.64 13.91
C LYS A 104 -18.88 -6.82 13.17
N ASN A 105 -18.84 -7.75 12.19
CA ASN A 105 -17.68 -8.02 11.36
C ASN A 105 -17.73 -7.20 10.06
N ILE A 106 -16.67 -6.48 9.78
CA ILE A 106 -16.45 -5.70 8.58
C ILE A 106 -15.31 -6.36 7.82
N ILE A 107 -15.62 -6.97 6.68
CA ILE A 107 -14.65 -7.69 5.86
C ILE A 107 -14.22 -6.80 4.71
N HIS A 108 -12.95 -6.41 4.73
CA HIS A 108 -12.32 -5.60 3.69
C HIS A 108 -11.51 -6.49 2.76
N CYS A 109 -12.00 -6.65 1.52
CA CYS A 109 -11.47 -7.59 0.56
C CYS A 109 -10.44 -6.93 -0.35
N VAL A 110 -9.22 -7.48 -0.40
CA VAL A 110 -8.15 -6.90 -1.21
C VAL A 110 -7.91 -7.62 -2.53
N PHE A 111 -8.51 -8.81 -2.77
CA PHE A 111 -8.30 -9.56 -4.02
C PHE A 111 -9.56 -10.14 -4.64
N THR A 112 -10.57 -10.51 -3.85
CA THR A 112 -11.76 -11.19 -4.37
C THR A 112 -12.99 -10.89 -3.53
N THR A 113 -14.17 -10.96 -4.16
CA THR A 113 -15.48 -10.87 -3.50
C THR A 113 -16.32 -12.14 -3.71
N CYS A 114 -15.66 -13.29 -3.92
CA CYS A 114 -16.34 -14.53 -4.27
C CYS A 114 -17.04 -15.27 -3.10
N GLN A 115 -16.70 -14.94 -1.85
CA GLN A 115 -17.28 -15.61 -0.66
C GLN A 115 -17.73 -14.57 0.37
N PRO A 116 -18.88 -13.91 0.16
CA PRO A 116 -19.36 -12.88 1.07
C PRO A 116 -19.65 -13.45 2.46
N HIS A 117 -19.13 -12.76 3.49
CA HIS A 117 -19.33 -13.09 4.90
C HIS A 117 -19.17 -11.84 5.78
N GLY A 118 -19.50 -11.95 7.08
CA GLY A 118 -19.58 -10.80 7.96
C GLY A 118 -20.86 -9.97 7.72
N GLN A 119 -21.04 -8.89 8.49
CA GLN A 119 -22.18 -8.00 8.34
C GLN A 119 -21.93 -6.90 7.29
N VAL A 120 -20.66 -6.55 7.05
CA VAL A 120 -20.22 -5.67 5.97
C VAL A 120 -19.16 -6.40 5.16
N TYR A 121 -19.32 -6.42 3.85
CA TYR A 121 -18.39 -7.06 2.93
C TYR A 121 -18.08 -6.05 1.80
N THR A 122 -16.83 -5.62 1.68
CA THR A 122 -16.47 -4.45 0.87
C THR A 122 -15.11 -4.65 0.18
N PRO A 123 -15.02 -4.50 -1.15
CA PRO A 123 -13.75 -4.53 -1.86
C PRO A 123 -12.99 -3.20 -1.68
N ILE A 124 -11.68 -3.27 -1.85
CA ILE A 124 -10.78 -2.11 -1.80
C ILE A 124 -10.92 -1.19 -3.01
N GLY A 125 -11.33 -1.72 -4.16
CA GLY A 125 -11.41 -1.00 -5.42
C GLY A 125 -12.54 -1.49 -6.32
N GLN A 126 -12.96 -0.64 -7.24
CA GLN A 126 -13.99 -0.95 -8.23
C GLN A 126 -13.55 -2.04 -9.21
N SER A 127 -12.24 -2.15 -9.48
CA SER A 127 -11.68 -3.19 -10.35
C SER A 127 -12.00 -4.60 -9.86
N ILE A 128 -12.05 -4.82 -8.54
CA ILE A 128 -12.44 -6.12 -7.95
C ILE A 128 -13.92 -6.42 -8.28
N ASN A 129 -14.82 -5.45 -8.09
CA ASN A 129 -16.22 -5.60 -8.48
C ASN A 129 -16.37 -5.94 -9.96
N ASN A 130 -15.64 -5.22 -10.82
CA ASN A 130 -15.67 -5.45 -12.26
C ASN A 130 -15.17 -6.85 -12.64
N LEU A 131 -14.07 -7.30 -12.04
CA LEU A 131 -13.49 -8.63 -12.29
C LEU A 131 -14.37 -9.78 -11.79
N GLN A 132 -15.15 -9.55 -10.73
CA GLN A 132 -15.98 -10.58 -10.09
C GLN A 132 -17.48 -10.50 -10.50
N GLY A 133 -17.87 -9.47 -11.25
CA GLY A 133 -19.28 -9.23 -11.57
C GLY A 133 -20.14 -8.90 -10.35
N THR A 134 -19.57 -8.20 -9.36
CA THR A 134 -20.24 -7.81 -8.11
C THR A 134 -20.42 -6.29 -8.03
N SER A 135 -21.23 -5.83 -7.06
CA SER A 135 -21.55 -4.40 -6.86
C SER A 135 -21.50 -3.99 -5.39
N TYR A 136 -20.58 -4.54 -4.62
CA TYR A 136 -20.40 -4.16 -3.23
C TYR A 136 -19.92 -2.71 -3.09
N PRO A 137 -20.30 -2.01 -2.01
CA PRO A 137 -19.78 -0.67 -1.75
C PRO A 137 -18.24 -0.73 -1.60
N VAL A 138 -17.53 0.13 -2.33
CA VAL A 138 -16.06 0.17 -2.31
C VAL A 138 -15.58 0.96 -1.10
N MET A 139 -14.58 0.44 -0.41
CA MET A 139 -13.90 1.12 0.68
C MET A 139 -12.39 1.18 0.39
N PRO A 140 -11.87 2.33 -0.09
CA PRO A 140 -10.48 2.46 -0.52
C PRO A 140 -9.53 2.60 0.67
N HIS A 141 -8.25 2.36 0.47
CA HIS A 141 -7.23 2.72 1.46
C HIS A 141 -7.05 4.25 1.56
N ILE A 142 -6.58 4.70 2.72
CA ILE A 142 -6.13 6.09 2.93
C ILE A 142 -4.79 6.26 2.23
N VAL A 143 -4.62 7.37 1.52
CA VAL A 143 -3.33 7.77 0.94
C VAL A 143 -2.87 9.02 1.66
N THR A 144 -1.85 8.85 2.50
CA THR A 144 -1.29 9.94 3.32
C THR A 144 0.19 9.71 3.58
N LEU A 145 0.93 10.79 3.70
CA LEU A 145 2.34 10.79 4.08
C LEU A 145 2.60 11.94 5.05
N PRO A 146 3.57 11.80 5.95
CA PRO A 146 3.98 12.90 6.81
C PRO A 146 4.58 14.04 5.98
N ASN A 147 4.45 15.27 6.50
CA ASN A 147 5.14 16.43 5.91
C ASN A 147 6.64 16.32 6.16
N CYS A 148 7.42 16.33 5.10
CA CYS A 148 8.87 16.32 5.11
C CYS A 148 9.36 16.82 3.76
N ASP A 149 10.26 17.81 3.77
CA ASP A 149 10.86 18.37 2.56
C ASP A 149 12.26 17.80 2.28
N ASP A 150 12.83 17.06 3.24
CA ASP A 150 14.13 16.39 3.07
C ASP A 150 14.06 15.28 2.02
N ASP A 151 15.23 14.95 1.46
CA ASP A 151 15.46 13.82 0.57
C ASP A 151 16.66 12.95 1.05
N LEU A 152 16.95 11.87 0.32
CA LEU A 152 18.06 10.96 0.60
C LEU A 152 19.27 11.14 -0.31
N ARG A 153 19.32 12.18 -1.18
CA ARG A 153 20.39 12.35 -2.17
C ARG A 153 21.77 12.40 -1.53
N ASN A 154 21.92 13.19 -0.47
CA ASN A 154 23.20 13.30 0.26
C ASN A 154 23.59 12.00 0.95
N GLU A 155 22.63 11.36 1.63
CA GLU A 155 22.84 10.06 2.31
C GLU A 155 23.29 8.97 1.34
N LEU A 156 22.69 8.95 0.14
CA LEU A 156 22.97 7.96 -0.90
C LEU A 156 24.11 8.36 -1.85
N ASN A 157 24.79 9.49 -1.60
CA ASN A 157 25.85 10.03 -2.45
C ASN A 157 25.43 10.20 -3.92
N ILE A 158 24.17 10.56 -4.16
CA ILE A 158 23.66 10.79 -5.51
C ILE A 158 24.00 12.22 -5.94
N PRO A 159 24.56 12.43 -7.15
CA PRO A 159 24.81 13.77 -7.69
C PRO A 159 23.55 14.64 -7.73
N GLN A 160 23.70 15.97 -7.87
CA GLN A 160 22.56 16.90 -7.76
C GLN A 160 21.56 16.83 -8.94
N ASN A 161 22.01 16.46 -10.14
CA ASN A 161 21.22 16.65 -11.36
C ASN A 161 20.68 15.37 -12.07
N PRO A 162 20.91 14.13 -11.61
CA PRO A 162 20.37 12.98 -12.32
C PRO A 162 18.86 12.91 -12.24
N VAL A 163 18.27 12.21 -13.20
CA VAL A 163 16.90 11.72 -13.12
C VAL A 163 16.88 10.45 -12.28
N ILE A 164 15.95 10.38 -11.31
CA ILE A 164 15.86 9.25 -10.40
C ILE A 164 14.50 8.60 -10.52
N PHE A 165 14.50 7.31 -10.89
CA PHE A 165 13.33 6.46 -10.88
C PHE A 165 13.33 5.63 -9.59
N GLY A 166 12.25 5.73 -8.82
CA GLY A 166 12.10 5.00 -7.57
C GLY A 166 11.06 3.89 -7.65
N ARG A 167 11.24 2.90 -6.79
CA ARG A 167 10.23 1.86 -6.57
C ARG A 167 10.31 1.32 -5.15
N TYR A 168 9.17 1.13 -4.50
CA TYR A 168 9.05 0.30 -3.30
C TYR A 168 7.78 -0.54 -3.34
N GLY A 169 7.73 -1.58 -2.53
CA GLY A 169 6.58 -2.50 -2.46
C GLY A 169 6.95 -3.86 -1.92
N GLY A 170 6.19 -4.89 -2.24
CA GLY A 170 6.52 -6.27 -1.90
C GLY A 170 7.81 -6.71 -2.61
N LYS A 171 8.66 -7.48 -1.91
CA LYS A 171 10.01 -7.88 -2.35
C LYS A 171 10.03 -8.48 -3.77
N GLU A 172 9.02 -9.28 -4.10
CA GLU A 172 8.90 -10.05 -5.33
C GLU A 172 7.97 -9.40 -6.38
N SER A 173 7.44 -8.20 -6.12
CA SER A 173 6.45 -7.57 -6.98
C SER A 173 7.01 -6.55 -7.97
N PHE A 174 8.29 -6.70 -8.33
CA PHE A 174 8.93 -6.04 -9.47
C PHE A 174 9.33 -7.15 -10.45
N ASP A 175 8.33 -7.74 -11.11
CA ASP A 175 8.38 -9.08 -11.69
C ASP A 175 8.21 -9.13 -13.22
N ILE A 176 8.21 -7.99 -13.90
CA ILE A 176 8.13 -7.89 -15.36
C ILE A 176 9.55 -7.93 -15.94
N SER A 177 9.93 -9.03 -16.57
CA SER A 177 11.31 -9.29 -17.05
C SER A 177 11.81 -8.26 -18.07
N PHE A 178 10.99 -7.84 -19.02
CA PHE A 178 11.41 -6.85 -20.01
C PHE A 178 11.66 -5.47 -19.39
N VAL A 179 11.10 -5.17 -18.21
CA VAL A 179 11.40 -3.93 -17.47
C VAL A 179 12.82 -3.97 -16.93
N HIS A 180 13.28 -5.12 -16.42
CA HIS A 180 14.67 -5.29 -16.03
C HIS A 180 15.62 -5.06 -17.20
N ASP A 181 15.28 -5.58 -18.37
CA ASP A 181 16.10 -5.40 -19.58
C ASP A 181 16.08 -3.95 -20.10
N ALA A 182 14.95 -3.27 -20.01
CA ALA A 182 14.87 -1.83 -20.33
C ALA A 182 15.73 -0.97 -19.39
N ILE A 183 15.79 -1.31 -18.08
CA ILE A 183 16.67 -0.64 -17.12
C ILE A 183 18.15 -0.87 -17.47
N LYS A 184 18.55 -2.10 -17.80
CA LYS A 184 19.94 -2.38 -18.25
C LYS A 184 20.29 -1.55 -19.48
N SER A 185 19.42 -1.60 -20.50
CA SER A 185 19.67 -0.90 -21.77
C SER A 185 19.68 0.61 -21.64
N ILE A 186 18.84 1.20 -20.77
CA ILE A 186 18.87 2.65 -20.59
C ILE A 186 20.13 3.15 -19.89
N LEU A 187 20.69 2.34 -18.97
CA LEU A 187 21.94 2.67 -18.28
C LEU A 187 23.17 2.63 -19.20
N GLU A 188 23.08 1.98 -20.36
CA GLU A 188 24.13 2.01 -21.39
C GLU A 188 24.12 3.31 -22.21
N VAL A 189 22.95 3.98 -22.32
CA VAL A 189 22.77 5.15 -23.18
C VAL A 189 22.52 6.46 -22.42
N ARG A 190 22.21 6.40 -21.11
CA ARG A 190 21.99 7.56 -20.24
C ARG A 190 22.83 7.49 -18.97
N ASN A 191 23.81 8.38 -18.84
CA ASN A 191 24.68 8.46 -17.66
C ASN A 191 24.06 9.26 -16.50
N ASP A 192 22.99 10.00 -16.77
CA ASP A 192 22.27 10.86 -15.85
C ASP A 192 21.02 10.20 -15.21
N CYS A 193 20.83 8.90 -15.39
CA CYS A 193 19.75 8.12 -14.78
C CYS A 193 20.22 7.31 -13.58
N TYR A 194 19.43 7.34 -12.50
CA TYR A 194 19.57 6.49 -11.33
C TYR A 194 18.27 5.74 -11.08
N PHE A 195 18.39 4.56 -10.47
CA PHE A 195 17.26 3.76 -10.01
C PHE A 195 17.44 3.45 -8.55
N ILE A 196 16.40 3.67 -7.74
CA ILE A 196 16.42 3.37 -6.31
C ILE A 196 15.29 2.40 -5.99
N PHE A 197 15.64 1.23 -5.50
CA PHE A 197 14.70 0.16 -5.16
C PHE A 197 14.69 -0.07 -3.66
N MET A 198 13.54 0.17 -3.01
CA MET A 198 13.35 -0.15 -1.61
C MET A 198 12.54 -1.43 -1.49
N ASN A 199 12.98 -2.37 -0.64
CA ASN A 199 12.34 -3.67 -0.44
C ASN A 199 12.07 -4.42 -1.75
N THR A 200 13.11 -4.55 -2.57
CA THR A 200 13.05 -5.21 -3.89
C THR A 200 14.20 -6.18 -4.02
N ASN A 201 13.95 -7.37 -4.57
CA ASN A 201 15.02 -8.32 -4.86
C ASN A 201 16.01 -7.75 -5.88
N VAL A 202 17.30 -7.98 -5.64
CA VAL A 202 18.36 -7.58 -6.58
C VAL A 202 18.20 -8.37 -7.87
N PHE A 203 18.09 -7.68 -9.00
CA PHE A 203 18.01 -8.28 -10.33
C PHE A 203 19.17 -7.88 -11.26
N TYR A 204 19.85 -6.78 -10.94
CA TYR A 204 21.02 -6.30 -11.68
C TYR A 204 21.85 -5.37 -10.80
N GLU A 205 23.17 -5.52 -10.80
CA GLU A 205 24.12 -4.65 -10.09
C GLU A 205 24.73 -3.63 -11.05
N HIS A 206 24.61 -2.35 -10.72
CA HIS A 206 25.19 -1.25 -11.48
C HIS A 206 25.42 -0.05 -10.57
N LYS A 207 26.42 0.78 -10.84
CA LYS A 207 26.78 1.98 -10.02
C LYS A 207 25.63 2.99 -9.86
N ASN A 208 24.70 3.02 -10.78
CA ASN A 208 23.53 3.91 -10.78
C ASN A 208 22.26 3.19 -10.29
N ILE A 209 22.37 2.00 -9.71
CA ILE A 209 21.26 1.28 -9.06
C ILE A 209 21.55 1.15 -7.58
N ILE A 210 20.62 1.57 -6.75
CA ILE A 210 20.73 1.52 -5.29
C ILE A 210 19.59 0.68 -4.76
N TYR A 211 19.91 -0.31 -3.92
CA TYR A 211 18.93 -1.14 -3.23
C TYR A 211 18.92 -0.79 -1.74
N LEU A 212 17.72 -0.49 -1.23
CA LEU A 212 17.49 -0.13 0.17
C LEU A 212 16.64 -1.20 0.86
N PRO A 213 16.82 -1.44 2.15
CA PRO A 213 15.95 -2.32 2.91
C PRO A 213 14.54 -1.74 3.00
N GLY A 214 13.56 -2.61 3.30
CA GLY A 214 12.21 -2.16 3.64
C GLY A 214 12.18 -1.39 4.96
N THR A 215 11.18 -0.52 5.14
CA THR A 215 11.03 0.28 6.35
C THR A 215 9.57 0.45 6.75
N SER A 216 9.31 0.55 8.06
CA SER A 216 8.04 1.02 8.64
C SER A 216 8.05 2.52 8.96
N ASP A 217 9.19 3.19 8.80
CA ASP A 217 9.34 4.65 9.03
C ASP A 217 8.76 5.44 7.86
N MET A 218 7.65 6.13 8.12
CA MET A 218 6.95 6.93 7.12
C MET A 218 7.68 8.22 6.75
N ILE A 219 8.53 8.77 7.64
CA ILE A 219 9.40 9.92 7.32
C ILE A 219 10.49 9.49 6.33
N TYR A 220 11.14 8.33 6.58
CA TYR A 220 12.12 7.79 5.66
C TYR A 220 11.50 7.47 4.29
N LYS A 221 10.28 6.91 4.28
CA LYS A 221 9.52 6.68 3.04
C LYS A 221 9.22 8.00 2.31
N ARG A 222 8.83 9.06 3.02
CA ARG A 222 8.61 10.37 2.41
C ARG A 222 9.89 10.94 1.79
N LYS A 223 11.02 10.86 2.51
CA LYS A 223 12.34 11.26 1.99
C LYS A 223 12.72 10.45 0.73
N PHE A 224 12.45 9.16 0.72
CA PHE A 224 12.65 8.32 -0.46
C PHE A 224 11.85 8.83 -1.67
N ILE A 225 10.55 9.13 -1.51
CA ILE A 225 9.71 9.66 -2.58
C ILE A 225 10.22 11.04 -3.05
N ASN A 226 10.62 11.92 -2.11
CA ASN A 226 11.18 13.22 -2.45
C ASN A 226 12.46 13.10 -3.28
N THR A 227 13.28 12.08 -3.04
CA THR A 227 14.49 11.77 -3.79
C THR A 227 14.18 11.44 -5.24
N CYS A 228 13.06 10.80 -5.52
CA CYS A 228 12.67 10.28 -6.83
C CYS A 228 12.01 11.35 -7.69
N ASP A 229 12.22 11.27 -9.00
CA ASP A 229 11.55 12.11 -10.00
C ASP A 229 10.32 11.42 -10.59
N ALA A 230 10.23 10.09 -10.51
CA ALA A 230 9.06 9.30 -10.90
C ALA A 230 9.05 7.94 -10.18
N LEU A 231 7.87 7.34 -10.06
CA LEU A 231 7.71 5.92 -9.74
C LEU A 231 7.88 5.08 -11.01
N LEU A 232 8.70 4.05 -10.95
CA LEU A 232 8.69 2.96 -11.95
C LEU A 232 7.98 1.76 -11.33
N HIS A 233 6.72 1.57 -11.71
CA HIS A 233 5.87 0.48 -11.25
C HIS A 233 5.86 -0.65 -12.29
N ALA A 234 6.25 -1.87 -11.87
CA ALA A 234 6.39 -3.02 -12.76
C ALA A 234 5.91 -4.31 -12.08
N ARG A 235 4.63 -4.40 -11.84
CA ARG A 235 3.98 -5.59 -11.30
C ARG A 235 3.06 -6.19 -12.33
N ASP A 236 3.34 -7.43 -12.76
CA ASP A 236 2.59 -8.12 -13.81
C ASP A 236 1.11 -8.27 -13.42
N ARG A 237 0.85 -8.71 -12.21
CA ARG A 237 -0.51 -8.81 -11.67
C ARG A 237 -1.25 -7.46 -11.61
N GLY A 238 -0.53 -6.35 -11.44
CA GLY A 238 -1.08 -5.01 -11.22
C GLY A 238 -1.49 -4.75 -9.77
N GLU A 239 -2.39 -3.79 -9.56
CA GLU A 239 -2.76 -3.31 -8.24
C GLU A 239 -4.28 -3.27 -8.05
N THR A 240 -4.75 -3.85 -6.93
CA THR A 240 -6.15 -3.78 -6.49
C THR A 240 -6.52 -2.42 -5.87
N PHE A 241 -5.51 -1.60 -5.55
CA PHE A 241 -5.62 -0.20 -5.18
C PHE A 241 -4.37 0.59 -5.60
N GLY A 242 -3.16 0.06 -5.30
CA GLY A 242 -1.89 0.70 -5.65
C GLY A 242 -1.49 1.80 -4.66
N LEU A 243 -1.32 1.44 -3.38
CA LEU A 243 -0.94 2.42 -2.35
C LEU A 243 0.36 3.15 -2.70
N THR A 244 1.37 2.44 -3.21
CA THR A 244 2.63 3.07 -3.68
C THR A 244 2.38 4.05 -4.83
N CYS A 245 1.52 3.70 -5.79
CA CYS A 245 1.15 4.61 -6.88
C CYS A 245 0.48 5.88 -6.31
N GLY A 246 -0.40 5.72 -5.32
CA GLY A 246 -1.05 6.82 -4.63
C GLY A 246 -0.07 7.71 -3.87
N GLU A 247 0.85 7.12 -3.10
CA GLU A 247 1.85 7.86 -2.31
C GLU A 247 2.79 8.69 -3.21
N PHE A 248 3.20 8.18 -4.36
CA PHE A 248 3.93 8.97 -5.35
C PHE A 248 3.05 10.05 -5.99
N ALA A 249 1.81 9.70 -6.36
CA ALA A 249 0.90 10.61 -7.03
C ALA A 249 0.52 11.83 -6.17
N ILE A 250 0.25 11.66 -4.86
CA ILE A 250 -0.03 12.80 -3.95
C ILE A 250 1.20 13.68 -3.69
N CYS A 251 2.41 13.19 -4.01
CA CYS A 251 3.65 13.96 -4.03
C CYS A 251 3.94 14.55 -5.42
N GLU A 252 2.97 14.55 -6.31
CA GLU A 252 3.07 15.04 -7.70
C GLU A 252 4.18 14.38 -8.51
N LYS A 253 4.55 13.13 -8.15
CA LYS A 253 5.52 12.34 -8.90
C LYS A 253 4.81 11.49 -9.95
N PRO A 254 5.24 11.52 -11.23
CA PRO A 254 4.70 10.67 -12.28
C PRO A 254 4.76 9.18 -11.91
N VAL A 255 3.70 8.45 -12.27
CA VAL A 255 3.60 7.00 -12.11
C VAL A 255 3.74 6.35 -13.47
N ILE A 256 4.92 5.79 -13.74
CA ILE A 256 5.21 5.01 -14.96
C ILE A 256 4.82 3.57 -14.65
N THR A 257 3.81 3.02 -15.34
CA THR A 257 3.19 1.76 -14.98
C THR A 257 2.82 0.90 -16.19
N TYR A 258 2.78 -0.42 -15.97
CA TYR A 258 2.37 -1.39 -16.97
C TYR A 258 0.85 -1.35 -17.20
N GLY A 259 0.44 -1.24 -18.47
CA GLY A 259 -0.95 -1.05 -18.86
C GLY A 259 -1.79 -2.31 -19.00
N GLN A 260 -1.17 -3.51 -19.08
CA GLN A 260 -1.85 -4.77 -19.38
C GLN A 260 -2.06 -5.66 -18.14
N SER A 261 -1.85 -5.12 -16.94
CA SER A 261 -2.08 -5.86 -15.71
C SER A 261 -3.55 -6.22 -15.51
N ARG A 262 -3.80 -7.41 -14.95
CA ARG A 262 -5.16 -7.88 -14.64
C ARG A 262 -5.85 -6.99 -13.60
N GLU A 263 -5.14 -6.64 -12.53
CA GLU A 263 -5.62 -5.77 -11.45
C GLU A 263 -5.19 -4.34 -11.77
N ASN A 264 -6.13 -3.47 -12.10
CA ASN A 264 -5.86 -2.18 -12.72
C ASN A 264 -6.51 -0.99 -12.01
N GLU A 265 -6.80 -1.10 -10.70
CA GLU A 265 -7.43 -0.01 -9.94
C GLU A 265 -6.60 1.29 -10.00
N HIS A 266 -5.28 1.19 -9.92
CA HIS A 266 -4.40 2.34 -10.05
C HIS A 266 -4.54 3.08 -11.40
N LEU A 267 -4.84 2.36 -12.48
CA LEU A 267 -5.13 2.96 -13.79
C LEU A 267 -6.50 3.64 -13.80
N LEU A 268 -7.52 3.01 -13.18
CA LEU A 268 -8.86 3.60 -13.05
C LEU A 268 -8.84 4.89 -12.23
N ILE A 269 -7.96 4.97 -11.21
CA ILE A 269 -7.79 6.15 -10.37
C ILE A 269 -6.99 7.25 -11.08
N LEU A 270 -5.85 6.91 -11.67
CA LEU A 270 -4.96 7.88 -12.32
C LEU A 270 -5.48 8.37 -13.66
N LYS A 271 -6.22 7.54 -14.39
CA LYS A 271 -6.75 7.85 -15.73
C LYS A 271 -5.64 8.37 -16.66
N GLU A 272 -5.84 9.52 -17.29
CA GLU A 272 -4.89 10.18 -18.19
C GLU A 272 -3.60 10.66 -17.51
N LYS A 273 -3.52 10.65 -16.18
CA LYS A 273 -2.30 10.99 -15.43
C LYS A 273 -1.32 9.80 -15.34
N ALA A 274 -1.75 8.58 -15.68
CA ALA A 274 -0.85 7.43 -15.73
C ALA A 274 0.08 7.52 -16.95
N VAL A 275 1.37 7.28 -16.73
CA VAL A 275 2.35 7.15 -17.82
C VAL A 275 2.46 5.66 -18.15
N ILE A 276 1.74 5.22 -19.18
CA ILE A 276 1.55 3.80 -19.48
C ILE A 276 2.61 3.29 -20.44
N TYR A 277 3.16 2.11 -20.15
CA TYR A 277 3.94 1.31 -21.09
C TYR A 277 3.35 -0.10 -21.21
N ASN A 278 3.47 -0.71 -22.41
CA ASN A 278 2.95 -2.05 -22.69
C ASN A 278 4.04 -3.00 -23.23
N SER A 279 5.21 -2.46 -23.53
CA SER A 279 6.34 -3.19 -24.12
C SER A 279 7.68 -2.65 -23.65
N PHE A 280 8.75 -3.40 -23.98
CA PHE A 280 10.13 -2.93 -23.81
C PHE A 280 10.36 -1.59 -24.53
N ASP A 281 9.92 -1.48 -25.78
CA ASP A 281 10.18 -0.29 -26.61
C ASP A 281 9.45 0.95 -26.07
N ASP A 282 8.21 0.79 -25.59
CA ASP A 282 7.46 1.86 -24.93
C ASP A 282 8.21 2.36 -23.70
N LEU A 283 8.59 1.43 -22.80
CA LEU A 283 9.28 1.80 -21.58
C LEU A 283 10.66 2.42 -21.86
N PHE A 284 11.44 1.81 -22.76
CA PHE A 284 12.75 2.34 -23.15
C PHE A 284 12.62 3.76 -23.70
N SER A 285 11.64 4.03 -24.56
CA SER A 285 11.35 5.36 -25.09
C SER A 285 10.97 6.37 -23.99
N ILE A 286 10.10 5.95 -23.05
CA ILE A 286 9.73 6.78 -21.89
C ILE A 286 10.98 7.14 -21.07
N LEU A 287 11.77 6.13 -20.66
CA LEU A 287 12.96 6.32 -19.84
C LEU A 287 14.00 7.19 -20.56
N LYS A 288 14.17 6.98 -21.88
CA LYS A 288 15.13 7.73 -22.73
C LYS A 288 14.78 9.21 -22.82
N THR A 289 13.50 9.53 -22.93
CA THR A 289 13.03 10.91 -23.14
C THR A 289 12.51 11.57 -21.86
N PHE A 290 12.58 10.89 -20.71
CA PHE A 290 12.11 11.44 -19.45
C PHE A 290 12.97 12.62 -19.02
N THR A 291 12.28 13.70 -18.64
CA THR A 291 12.86 14.88 -18.00
C THR A 291 12.04 15.25 -16.78
N LYS A 292 12.66 15.89 -15.79
CA LYS A 292 11.95 16.42 -14.63
C LYS A 292 10.84 17.36 -15.07
N ASN A 293 9.70 17.30 -14.39
CA ASN A 293 8.50 18.11 -14.68
C ASN A 293 7.86 17.91 -16.08
N LYS A 294 8.18 16.80 -16.75
CA LYS A 294 7.56 16.45 -18.05
C LYS A 294 6.07 16.17 -17.96
N TYR A 295 5.64 15.58 -16.84
CA TYR A 295 4.25 15.13 -16.63
C TYR A 295 3.60 15.93 -15.51
N ASP A 296 2.41 16.45 -15.78
CA ASP A 296 1.60 17.14 -14.79
C ASP A 296 0.80 16.14 -13.94
N MET A 297 1.09 16.10 -12.64
CA MET A 297 0.43 15.25 -11.66
C MET A 297 -0.51 16.01 -10.73
N THR A 298 -0.73 17.31 -10.95
CA THR A 298 -1.69 18.09 -10.17
C THR A 298 -3.11 17.55 -10.37
N ASN A 299 -3.94 17.63 -9.32
CA ASN A 299 -5.34 17.17 -9.37
C ASN A 299 -5.53 15.72 -9.84
N ASN A 300 -4.59 14.82 -9.54
CA ASN A 300 -4.74 13.40 -9.82
C ASN A 300 -5.77 12.73 -8.92
N GLY A 301 -6.32 11.58 -9.36
CA GLY A 301 -7.41 10.90 -8.67
C GLY A 301 -7.08 10.40 -7.26
N TYR A 302 -5.80 10.18 -6.92
CA TYR A 302 -5.42 9.74 -5.58
C TYR A 302 -5.56 10.81 -4.50
N MET A 303 -5.62 12.11 -4.86
CA MET A 303 -5.86 13.19 -3.90
C MET A 303 -7.23 13.10 -3.21
N PHE A 304 -8.19 12.38 -3.82
CA PHE A 304 -9.49 12.11 -3.19
C PHE A 304 -9.38 11.21 -1.96
N TYR A 305 -8.38 10.31 -1.92
CA TYR A 305 -8.26 9.28 -0.88
C TYR A 305 -7.51 9.76 0.37
N ASN A 306 -7.67 11.04 0.70
CA ASN A 306 -7.18 11.62 1.95
C ASN A 306 -7.92 11.05 3.17
N PRO A 307 -7.39 11.22 4.39
CA PRO A 307 -7.97 10.67 5.60
C PRO A 307 -9.43 11.07 5.84
N GLU A 308 -9.78 12.33 5.61
CA GLU A 308 -11.13 12.86 5.87
C GLU A 308 -12.17 12.18 4.98
N ASN A 309 -11.91 12.09 3.69
CA ASN A 309 -12.82 11.47 2.73
C ASN A 309 -12.98 9.97 2.99
N VAL A 310 -11.86 9.26 3.18
CA VAL A 310 -11.89 7.80 3.39
C VAL A 310 -12.55 7.46 4.72
N MET A 311 -12.27 8.19 5.80
CA MET A 311 -12.91 7.95 7.09
C MET A 311 -14.39 8.31 7.10
N ASN A 312 -14.83 9.25 6.26
CA ASN A 312 -16.26 9.49 6.05
C ASN A 312 -16.92 8.28 5.33
N ILE A 313 -16.27 7.71 4.32
CA ILE A 313 -16.73 6.47 3.66
C ILE A 313 -16.80 5.33 4.68
N PHE A 314 -15.73 5.13 5.47
CA PHE A 314 -15.65 4.12 6.52
C PHE A 314 -16.78 4.25 7.53
N LYS A 315 -17.05 5.46 8.03
CA LYS A 315 -18.14 5.72 8.96
C LYS A 315 -19.50 5.30 8.36
N ASN A 316 -19.76 5.69 7.11
CA ASN A 316 -21.05 5.47 6.46
C ASN A 316 -21.29 4.00 6.07
N ILE A 317 -20.24 3.25 5.72
CA ILE A 317 -20.36 1.83 5.33
C ILE A 317 -20.27 0.92 6.55
N CYS A 318 -19.40 1.23 7.51
CA CYS A 318 -18.98 0.27 8.53
C CYS A 318 -19.62 0.52 9.89
N LEU A 319 -19.87 1.76 10.28
CA LEU A 319 -20.25 2.12 11.65
C LEU A 319 -21.72 2.50 11.82
N ILE A 320 -22.52 2.44 10.76
CA ILE A 320 -23.97 2.68 10.82
C ILE A 320 -24.71 1.39 11.07
#